data_bfdcf70394c34c7469d398cc63f08710
#
_entry.id   bfdcf70394c34c7469d398cc63f08710
#
_cell.length_a   1.000
_cell.length_b   1.000
_cell.length_c   1.000
_cell.angle_alpha   90.00
_cell.angle_beta   90.00
_cell.angle_gamma   90.00
#
_symmetry.space_group_name_H-M   'P 1'
#
loop_
_entity.id
_entity.type
_entity.pdbx_description
1 polymer ?
#
loop_
_entity_poly.entity_id
_entity_poly.type
_entity_poly.pdbx_seq_one_letter_code
_entity_poly.pdbx_strand_id
1 'polypeptide(L)'
;MKIMYTAVFTETSTNTPQARAFEKLNHNLIKFDVTHELDAIQKQKRVENTLRKFARDDHIIETCQTEKPDLLLLSKGKGLDLRVVEECQKVCPVAVWYMDPMINVDEELLQKIDKANFIFYAAPTVYKKLKDRNSKSFLIQEGYEPTIHKFYDKIDKIYNVSFLGALKEHRSQYYQFYNFDYFSDKYNRDHCKLVNQTRINVNFTNNREGTSDRAYKIMGSGGFLLTEPWDDLEKDFKPDHDLIIFNNEKEFKEKIEEYLKNWQKRKHIARNGLNTVQKYTVEEWAKFIIKQVTL
;
A
#
# COMPACT_ATOMS: atom_id res chain seq x y z
N MET A 1 21.83 -5.84 6.31
CA MET A 1 21.36 -7.03 5.57
C MET A 1 21.41 -6.74 4.08
N LYS A 2 21.63 -7.78 3.27
CA LYS A 2 21.42 -7.78 1.82
C LYS A 2 20.02 -8.31 1.53
N ILE A 3 19.15 -7.48 0.97
CA ILE A 3 17.73 -7.81 0.77
C ILE A 3 17.46 -7.84 -0.73
N MET A 4 16.91 -8.95 -1.23
CA MET A 4 16.36 -9.00 -2.58
C MET A 4 14.85 -8.72 -2.49
N TYR A 5 14.41 -7.62 -3.12
CA TYR A 5 13.00 -7.20 -3.12
C TYR A 5 12.42 -7.34 -4.53
N THR A 6 11.54 -8.31 -4.70
CA THR A 6 10.87 -8.61 -5.97
C THR A 6 9.53 -7.91 -6.01
N ALA A 7 9.39 -6.89 -6.87
CA ALA A 7 8.22 -6.03 -6.92
C ALA A 7 8.11 -5.26 -8.25
N VAL A 8 7.09 -4.40 -8.36
CA VAL A 8 6.99 -3.38 -9.41
C VAL A 8 7.57 -2.08 -8.88
N PHE A 9 8.59 -1.51 -9.53
CA PHE A 9 9.30 -0.31 -9.08
C PHE A 9 9.07 0.91 -9.98
N THR A 10 7.82 1.14 -10.39
CA THR A 10 7.45 2.39 -11.07
C THR A 10 7.32 3.56 -10.08
N GLU A 11 7.35 4.78 -10.56
CA GLU A 11 7.12 5.97 -9.72
C GLU A 11 5.75 5.98 -9.04
N THR A 12 4.79 5.25 -9.59
CA THR A 12 3.40 5.17 -9.09
C THR A 12 3.19 4.03 -8.10
N SER A 13 4.17 3.11 -7.99
CA SER A 13 4.07 1.93 -7.13
C SER A 13 4.36 2.25 -5.67
N THR A 14 3.60 1.65 -4.74
CA THR A 14 3.87 1.64 -3.30
C THR A 14 5.20 0.95 -2.93
N ASN A 15 5.68 0.04 -3.78
CA ASN A 15 6.94 -0.66 -3.51
C ASN A 15 8.18 0.25 -3.66
N THR A 16 8.11 1.30 -4.50
CA THR A 16 9.22 2.23 -4.68
C THR A 16 9.59 3.00 -3.41
N PRO A 17 8.67 3.63 -2.66
CA PRO A 17 9.00 4.21 -1.35
C PRO A 17 9.42 3.17 -0.32
N GLN A 18 8.87 1.96 -0.35
CA GLN A 18 9.28 0.86 0.52
C GLN A 18 10.74 0.44 0.25
N ALA A 19 11.15 0.37 -1.02
CA ALA A 19 12.54 0.11 -1.40
C ALA A 19 13.49 1.21 -0.86
N ARG A 20 13.13 2.50 -1.04
CA ARG A 20 13.90 3.61 -0.47
C ARG A 20 14.01 3.55 1.06
N ALA A 21 12.99 3.03 1.74
CA ALA A 21 13.05 2.87 3.19
C ALA A 21 14.14 1.88 3.63
N PHE A 22 14.29 0.75 2.94
CA PHE A 22 15.38 -0.19 3.21
C PHE A 22 16.76 0.44 2.95
N GLU A 23 16.91 1.16 1.83
CA GLU A 23 18.15 1.85 1.49
C GLU A 23 18.53 2.93 2.55
N LYS A 24 17.53 3.69 3.01
CA LYS A 24 17.70 4.71 4.06
C LYS A 24 18.10 4.10 5.43
N LEU A 25 17.68 2.89 5.68
CA LEU A 25 18.08 2.11 6.86
C LEU A 25 19.44 1.42 6.69
N ASN A 26 20.20 1.76 5.64
CA ASN A 26 21.52 1.21 5.31
C ASN A 26 21.52 -0.29 5.02
N HIS A 27 20.43 -0.82 4.44
CA HIS A 27 20.42 -2.17 3.90
C HIS A 27 20.87 -2.17 2.44
N ASN A 28 21.62 -3.21 2.04
CA ASN A 28 21.98 -3.42 0.64
C ASN A 28 20.78 -4.04 -0.09
N LEU A 29 20.17 -3.28 -1.02
CA LEU A 29 18.95 -3.66 -1.70
C LEU A 29 19.19 -4.08 -3.14
N ILE A 30 18.80 -5.31 -3.48
CA ILE A 30 18.68 -5.81 -4.84
C ILE A 30 17.22 -5.65 -5.26
N LYS A 31 16.95 -4.73 -6.19
CA LYS A 31 15.60 -4.53 -6.76
C LYS A 31 15.42 -5.44 -7.96
N PHE A 32 14.53 -6.41 -7.85
CA PHE A 32 14.11 -7.23 -8.97
C PHE A 32 12.75 -6.72 -9.49
N ASP A 33 12.75 -5.99 -10.60
CA ASP A 33 11.53 -5.41 -11.18
C ASP A 33 10.84 -6.42 -12.09
N VAL A 34 9.71 -6.96 -11.62
CA VAL A 34 8.94 -7.97 -12.37
C VAL A 34 8.32 -7.46 -13.66
N THR A 35 8.16 -6.14 -13.85
CA THR A 35 7.65 -5.55 -15.10
C THR A 35 8.73 -5.42 -16.14
N HIS A 36 9.93 -5.00 -15.75
CA HIS A 36 11.09 -4.84 -16.65
C HIS A 36 11.52 -6.18 -17.24
N GLU A 37 11.49 -7.24 -16.43
CA GLU A 37 11.83 -8.59 -16.89
C GLU A 37 10.81 -9.09 -17.92
N LEU A 38 9.52 -8.85 -17.70
CA LEU A 38 8.48 -9.20 -18.68
C LEU A 38 8.65 -8.40 -19.98
N ASP A 39 9.00 -7.12 -19.93
CA ASP A 39 9.22 -6.28 -21.11
C ASP A 39 10.50 -6.69 -21.87
N ALA A 40 11.57 -7.04 -21.19
CA ALA A 40 12.80 -7.54 -21.82
C ALA A 40 12.54 -8.86 -22.58
N ILE A 41 11.79 -9.78 -21.96
CA ILE A 41 11.37 -11.05 -22.58
C ILE A 41 10.40 -10.82 -23.73
N GLN A 42 9.50 -9.83 -23.65
CA GLN A 42 8.59 -9.45 -24.73
C GLN A 42 9.31 -8.98 -26.01
N LYS A 43 10.41 -8.25 -25.86
CA LYS A 43 11.23 -7.78 -27.00
C LYS A 43 11.93 -8.91 -27.75
N GLN A 44 12.12 -10.07 -27.13
CA GLN A 44 12.75 -11.24 -27.75
C GLN A 44 11.82 -12.16 -28.54
N LYS A 45 10.59 -11.76 -28.87
CA LYS A 45 9.59 -12.41 -29.74
C LYS A 45 8.79 -13.62 -29.18
N ARG A 46 7.45 -13.47 -29.28
CA ARG A 46 6.41 -14.54 -29.42
C ARG A 46 6.50 -15.75 -28.49
N VAL A 47 7.01 -15.57 -27.29
CA VAL A 47 6.94 -16.62 -26.28
C VAL A 47 5.56 -16.57 -25.63
N GLU A 48 4.85 -17.68 -25.55
CA GLU A 48 3.56 -17.81 -24.89
C GLU A 48 3.64 -17.30 -23.42
N ASN A 49 2.55 -16.77 -22.90
CA ASN A 49 2.51 -16.18 -21.56
C ASN A 49 3.04 -17.13 -20.46
N THR A 50 2.85 -18.43 -20.64
CA THR A 50 3.34 -19.48 -19.74
C THR A 50 4.89 -19.53 -19.71
N LEU A 51 5.54 -19.55 -20.87
CA LEU A 51 7.01 -19.57 -20.97
C LEU A 51 7.65 -18.29 -20.40
N ARG A 52 6.94 -17.14 -20.53
CA ARG A 52 7.40 -15.87 -19.92
C ARG A 52 7.39 -15.91 -18.40
N LYS A 53 6.36 -16.50 -17.82
CA LYS A 53 6.31 -16.70 -16.36
C LYS A 53 7.49 -17.58 -15.90
N PHE A 54 7.74 -18.69 -16.56
CA PHE A 54 8.85 -19.60 -16.23
C PHE A 54 10.21 -18.89 -16.33
N ALA A 55 10.47 -18.15 -17.41
CA ALA A 55 11.74 -17.43 -17.59
C ALA A 55 11.97 -16.35 -16.52
N ARG A 56 10.94 -15.63 -16.12
CA ARG A 56 11.02 -14.66 -15.00
C ARG A 56 11.32 -15.37 -13.68
N ASP A 57 10.62 -16.47 -13.41
CA ASP A 57 10.76 -17.21 -12.17
C ASP A 57 12.15 -17.86 -12.07
N ASP A 58 12.69 -18.39 -13.18
CA ASP A 58 14.08 -18.86 -13.29
C ASP A 58 15.07 -17.73 -12.98
N HIS A 59 14.88 -16.54 -13.54
CA HIS A 59 15.77 -15.41 -13.29
C HIS A 59 15.72 -14.92 -11.84
N ILE A 60 14.55 -14.98 -11.17
CA ILE A 60 14.47 -14.72 -9.72
C ILE A 60 15.31 -15.73 -8.95
N ILE A 61 15.18 -17.00 -9.28
CA ILE A 61 15.91 -18.10 -8.62
C ILE A 61 17.43 -17.94 -8.84
N GLU A 62 17.85 -17.76 -10.09
CA GLU A 62 19.27 -17.56 -10.44
C GLU A 62 19.87 -16.33 -9.75
N THR A 63 19.13 -15.22 -9.72
CA THR A 63 19.56 -14.00 -9.02
C THR A 63 19.71 -14.27 -7.53
N CYS A 64 18.75 -14.96 -6.90
CA CYS A 64 18.81 -15.31 -5.50
C CYS A 64 20.03 -16.22 -5.19
N GLN A 65 20.29 -17.22 -6.03
CA GLN A 65 21.42 -18.14 -5.87
C GLN A 65 22.78 -17.45 -6.06
N THR A 66 22.86 -16.51 -7.01
CA THR A 66 24.10 -15.77 -7.31
C THR A 66 24.39 -14.71 -6.25
N GLU A 67 23.41 -13.91 -5.92
CA GLU A 67 23.54 -12.77 -5.03
C GLU A 67 23.54 -13.15 -3.55
N LYS A 68 22.97 -14.30 -3.19
CA LYS A 68 22.88 -14.83 -1.82
C LYS A 68 22.42 -13.77 -0.82
N PRO A 69 21.18 -13.25 -0.98
CA PRO A 69 20.65 -12.26 -0.05
C PRO A 69 20.42 -12.88 1.34
N ASP A 70 20.33 -12.04 2.36
CA ASP A 70 19.91 -12.43 3.72
C ASP A 70 18.38 -12.62 3.82
N LEU A 71 17.63 -12.02 2.86
CA LEU A 71 16.17 -12.09 2.78
C LEU A 71 15.73 -11.92 1.34
N LEU A 72 14.82 -12.77 0.86
CA LEU A 72 13.99 -12.52 -0.33
C LEU A 72 12.61 -12.03 0.11
N LEU A 73 12.23 -10.80 -0.27
CA LEU A 73 10.91 -10.24 -0.03
C LEU A 73 10.11 -10.22 -1.35
N LEU A 74 9.02 -10.96 -1.41
CA LEU A 74 8.11 -11.02 -2.55
C LEU A 74 6.92 -10.07 -2.34
N SER A 75 6.80 -9.04 -3.16
CA SER A 75 5.59 -8.20 -3.16
C SER A 75 4.45 -8.94 -3.83
N LYS A 76 3.37 -9.15 -3.09
CA LYS A 76 2.16 -9.91 -3.46
C LYS A 76 2.40 -11.40 -3.72
N GLY A 77 3.48 -11.78 -4.36
CA GLY A 77 3.76 -13.17 -4.76
C GLY A 77 2.82 -13.75 -5.83
N LYS A 78 1.85 -12.95 -6.32
CA LYS A 78 0.85 -13.37 -7.29
C LYS A 78 1.48 -13.62 -8.66
N GLY A 79 1.11 -14.74 -9.29
CA GLY A 79 1.59 -15.13 -10.61
C GLY A 79 3.04 -15.62 -10.65
N LEU A 80 3.71 -15.77 -9.50
CA LEU A 80 4.96 -16.51 -9.36
C LEU A 80 4.64 -17.98 -9.10
N ASP A 81 5.44 -18.89 -9.65
CA ASP A 81 5.37 -20.32 -9.33
C ASP A 81 5.82 -20.58 -7.88
N LEU A 82 5.27 -21.62 -7.25
CA LEU A 82 5.65 -22.03 -5.89
C LEU A 82 7.13 -22.37 -5.79
N ARG A 83 7.74 -22.93 -6.85
CA ARG A 83 9.16 -23.27 -6.91
C ARG A 83 10.08 -22.08 -6.64
N VAL A 84 9.64 -20.83 -6.90
CA VAL A 84 10.41 -19.62 -6.53
C VAL A 84 10.63 -19.57 -5.02
N VAL A 85 9.58 -19.85 -4.24
CA VAL A 85 9.71 -19.93 -2.78
C VAL A 85 10.59 -21.09 -2.38
N GLU A 86 10.34 -22.29 -2.92
CA GLU A 86 11.04 -23.53 -2.54
C GLU A 86 12.54 -23.50 -2.88
N GLU A 87 12.90 -23.02 -4.07
CA GLU A 87 14.30 -22.94 -4.49
C GLU A 87 15.06 -21.81 -3.78
N CYS A 88 14.44 -20.65 -3.60
CA CYS A 88 15.09 -19.55 -2.89
C CYS A 88 15.25 -19.82 -1.39
N GLN A 89 14.36 -20.61 -0.77
CA GLN A 89 14.50 -21.03 0.64
C GLN A 89 15.74 -21.89 0.91
N LYS A 90 16.32 -22.50 -0.12
CA LYS A 90 17.62 -23.21 0.01
C LYS A 90 18.79 -22.25 0.18
N VAL A 91 18.58 -20.96 -0.11
CA VAL A 91 19.58 -19.89 -0.05
C VAL A 91 19.37 -18.95 1.12
N CYS A 92 18.13 -18.46 1.30
CA CYS A 92 17.79 -17.46 2.32
C CYS A 92 16.31 -17.57 2.75
N PRO A 93 15.91 -16.98 3.88
CA PRO A 93 14.52 -16.84 4.24
C PRO A 93 13.73 -16.10 3.15
N VAL A 94 12.51 -16.59 2.87
CA VAL A 94 11.57 -15.98 1.92
C VAL A 94 10.39 -15.39 2.68
N ALA A 95 10.08 -14.11 2.45
CA ALA A 95 8.94 -13.42 2.99
C ALA A 95 7.97 -12.98 1.88
N VAL A 96 6.68 -13.06 2.14
CA VAL A 96 5.63 -12.53 1.26
C VAL A 96 5.01 -11.29 1.91
N TRP A 97 4.97 -10.17 1.18
CA TRP A 97 4.23 -8.96 1.51
C TRP A 97 2.95 -8.89 0.70
N TYR A 98 1.80 -9.05 1.35
CA TYR A 98 0.49 -9.10 0.69
C TYR A 98 -0.41 -7.94 1.12
N MET A 99 -0.84 -7.12 0.16
CA MET A 99 -1.58 -5.87 0.40
C MET A 99 -2.95 -5.81 -0.31
N ASP A 100 -3.30 -6.83 -1.09
CA ASP A 100 -4.57 -6.85 -1.82
C ASP A 100 -5.73 -7.42 -0.97
N PRO A 101 -7.00 -7.17 -1.35
CA PRO A 101 -8.16 -7.72 -0.67
C PRO A 101 -8.32 -9.24 -0.90
N MET A 102 -9.18 -9.87 -0.09
CA MET A 102 -9.43 -11.33 -0.13
C MET A 102 -9.87 -11.85 -1.50
N ILE A 103 -10.61 -11.06 -2.26
CA ILE A 103 -11.07 -11.45 -3.61
C ILE A 103 -9.91 -11.76 -4.57
N ASN A 104 -8.71 -11.26 -4.28
CA ASN A 104 -7.52 -11.49 -5.07
C ASN A 104 -6.66 -12.67 -4.57
N VAL A 105 -7.08 -13.33 -3.49
CA VAL A 105 -6.40 -14.53 -2.97
C VAL A 105 -6.83 -15.74 -3.78
N ASP A 106 -5.87 -16.38 -4.42
CA ASP A 106 -6.03 -17.61 -5.19
C ASP A 106 -5.24 -18.77 -4.57
N GLU A 107 -5.43 -19.97 -5.08
CA GLU A 107 -4.76 -21.17 -4.57
C GLU A 107 -3.24 -21.11 -4.70
N GLU A 108 -2.73 -20.51 -5.79
CA GLU A 108 -1.28 -20.33 -5.97
C GLU A 108 -0.67 -19.45 -4.86
N LEU A 109 -1.38 -18.40 -4.46
CA LEU A 109 -0.94 -17.55 -3.35
C LEU A 109 -1.03 -18.28 -2.00
N LEU A 110 -2.11 -19.04 -1.77
CA LEU A 110 -2.27 -19.82 -0.54
C LEU A 110 -1.12 -20.82 -0.34
N GLN A 111 -0.71 -21.51 -1.38
CA GLN A 111 0.45 -22.43 -1.32
C GLN A 111 1.75 -21.69 -0.94
N LYS A 112 1.97 -20.48 -1.48
CA LYS A 112 3.14 -19.66 -1.11
C LYS A 112 3.07 -19.18 0.34
N ILE A 113 1.86 -18.79 0.82
CA ILE A 113 1.65 -18.42 2.22
C ILE A 113 2.00 -19.59 3.14
N ASP A 114 1.56 -20.80 2.80
CA ASP A 114 1.84 -22.00 3.60
C ASP A 114 3.34 -22.36 3.66
N LYS A 115 4.09 -22.05 2.62
CA LYS A 115 5.51 -22.45 2.47
C LYS A 115 6.50 -21.37 2.87
N ALA A 116 6.18 -20.09 2.69
CA ALA A 116 7.11 -19.00 2.99
C ALA A 116 7.52 -18.96 4.48
N ASN A 117 8.72 -18.43 4.76
CA ASN A 117 9.19 -18.31 6.13
C ASN A 117 8.45 -17.24 6.93
N PHE A 118 8.00 -16.16 6.25
CA PHE A 118 7.29 -15.03 6.89
C PHE A 118 6.21 -14.52 5.96
N ILE A 119 5.07 -14.12 6.56
CA ILE A 119 3.98 -13.47 5.82
C ILE A 119 3.61 -12.16 6.50
N PHE A 120 3.58 -11.10 5.71
CA PHE A 120 3.16 -9.77 6.13
C PHE A 120 1.89 -9.37 5.37
N TYR A 121 0.86 -8.95 6.08
CA TYR A 121 -0.42 -8.54 5.52
C TYR A 121 -0.69 -7.06 5.79
N ALA A 122 -1.23 -6.33 4.80
CA ALA A 122 -1.66 -4.96 4.99
C ALA A 122 -3.12 -4.87 5.48
N ALA A 123 -3.99 -5.76 5.00
CA ALA A 123 -5.42 -5.72 5.28
C ALA A 123 -5.79 -6.55 6.52
N PRO A 124 -6.41 -5.96 7.56
CA PRO A 124 -6.80 -6.67 8.78
C PRO A 124 -7.70 -7.88 8.54
N THR A 125 -8.68 -7.79 7.63
CA THR A 125 -9.57 -8.90 7.29
C THR A 125 -8.80 -10.08 6.67
N VAL A 126 -7.87 -9.80 5.76
CA VAL A 126 -7.04 -10.84 5.13
C VAL A 126 -6.16 -11.52 6.16
N TYR A 127 -5.51 -10.72 7.01
CA TYR A 127 -4.71 -11.25 8.13
C TYR A 127 -5.53 -12.16 9.04
N LYS A 128 -6.72 -11.72 9.51
CA LYS A 128 -7.59 -12.52 10.39
C LYS A 128 -7.97 -13.87 9.78
N LYS A 129 -8.21 -13.90 8.46
CA LYS A 129 -8.63 -15.11 7.73
C LYS A 129 -7.47 -16.07 7.43
N LEU A 130 -6.25 -15.56 7.25
CA LEU A 130 -5.13 -16.35 6.74
C LEU A 130 -3.96 -16.55 7.73
N LYS A 131 -3.95 -15.85 8.87
CA LYS A 131 -2.83 -15.89 9.84
C LYS A 131 -2.51 -17.29 10.36
N ASP A 132 -3.51 -18.16 10.48
CA ASP A 132 -3.32 -19.51 11.03
C ASP A 132 -2.72 -20.49 10.01
N ARG A 133 -2.60 -20.09 8.73
CA ARG A 133 -1.90 -20.88 7.69
C ARG A 133 -0.38 -20.86 7.84
N ASN A 134 0.14 -19.80 8.47
CA ASN A 134 1.58 -19.68 8.70
C ASN A 134 1.82 -19.07 10.09
N SER A 135 2.59 -19.75 10.93
CA SER A 135 2.85 -19.33 12.31
C SER A 135 3.65 -18.01 12.43
N LYS A 136 4.32 -17.61 11.35
CA LYS A 136 5.05 -16.33 11.24
C LYS A 136 4.29 -15.33 10.36
N SER A 137 3.01 -15.15 10.64
CA SER A 137 2.10 -14.20 10.01
C SER A 137 1.99 -12.92 10.82
N PHE A 138 2.11 -11.77 10.17
CA PHE A 138 2.10 -10.45 10.81
C PHE A 138 1.19 -9.47 10.08
N LEU A 139 0.53 -8.59 10.83
CA LEU A 139 -0.21 -7.45 10.31
C LEU A 139 0.66 -6.20 10.40
N ILE A 140 0.83 -5.50 9.28
CA ILE A 140 1.54 -4.21 9.22
C ILE A 140 0.95 -3.34 8.12
N GLN A 141 0.66 -2.09 8.43
CA GLN A 141 0.08 -1.13 7.47
C GLN A 141 1.10 -0.70 6.41
N GLU A 142 0.60 -0.31 5.22
CA GLU A 142 1.44 0.12 4.09
C GLU A 142 2.27 1.38 4.39
N GLY A 143 1.68 2.32 5.14
CA GLY A 143 2.34 3.56 5.53
C GLY A 143 2.44 4.59 4.39
N TYR A 144 3.18 5.68 4.68
CA TYR A 144 3.45 6.75 3.73
C TYR A 144 4.92 7.20 3.80
N GLU A 145 5.41 7.90 2.78
CA GLU A 145 6.78 8.45 2.75
C GLU A 145 6.80 9.92 3.20
N PRO A 146 7.35 10.24 4.41
CA PRO A 146 7.32 11.61 4.96
C PRO A 146 8.15 12.63 4.17
N THR A 147 9.12 12.19 3.38
CA THR A 147 9.92 13.07 2.53
C THR A 147 9.13 13.63 1.34
N ILE A 148 8.06 12.95 0.96
CA ILE A 148 7.17 13.32 -0.13
C ILE A 148 5.86 13.90 0.41
N HIS A 149 5.20 13.19 1.32
CA HIS A 149 3.89 13.54 1.86
C HIS A 149 4.07 14.35 3.13
N LYS A 150 3.92 15.66 3.01
CA LYS A 150 4.09 16.63 4.11
C LYS A 150 3.10 17.76 4.02
N PHE A 151 2.83 18.38 5.14
CA PHE A 151 1.99 19.57 5.22
C PHE A 151 2.72 20.80 4.66
N TYR A 152 2.00 21.62 3.88
CA TYR A 152 2.45 22.92 3.37
C TYR A 152 1.59 24.02 4.00
N ASP A 153 2.19 24.85 4.82
CA ASP A 153 1.46 25.91 5.57
C ASP A 153 0.90 27.01 4.67
N LYS A 154 1.57 27.28 3.55
CA LYS A 154 1.23 28.38 2.63
C LYS A 154 0.81 27.85 1.26
N ILE A 155 -0.33 27.15 1.20
CA ILE A 155 -0.90 26.70 -0.06
C ILE A 155 -2.41 27.01 -0.09
N ASP A 156 -2.90 27.60 -1.18
CA ASP A 156 -4.30 27.93 -1.33
C ASP A 156 -5.18 26.70 -1.51
N LYS A 157 -6.32 26.70 -0.85
CA LYS A 157 -7.35 25.67 -0.99
C LYS A 157 -8.21 25.95 -2.21
N ILE A 158 -7.92 25.30 -3.32
CA ILE A 158 -8.62 25.49 -4.60
C ILE A 158 -9.73 24.46 -4.83
N TYR A 159 -9.66 23.29 -4.18
CA TYR A 159 -10.69 22.25 -4.26
C TYR A 159 -11.48 22.16 -2.97
N ASN A 160 -12.81 22.05 -3.07
CA ASN A 160 -13.67 21.85 -1.90
C ASN A 160 -13.60 20.40 -1.43
N VAL A 161 -13.81 19.46 -2.35
CA VAL A 161 -13.81 18.02 -2.08
C VAL A 161 -13.06 17.35 -3.22
N SER A 162 -12.08 16.50 -2.91
CA SER A 162 -11.39 15.75 -3.95
C SER A 162 -11.20 14.28 -3.58
N PHE A 163 -11.20 13.45 -4.61
CA PHE A 163 -10.80 12.04 -4.54
C PHE A 163 -9.65 11.79 -5.51
N LEU A 164 -8.61 11.10 -5.02
CA LEU A 164 -7.53 10.62 -5.87
C LEU A 164 -7.61 9.11 -6.03
N GLY A 165 -7.89 8.67 -7.23
CA GLY A 165 -8.03 7.27 -7.61
C GLY A 165 -8.99 7.07 -8.77
N ALA A 166 -9.12 5.82 -9.23
CA ALA A 166 -10.07 5.49 -10.28
C ALA A 166 -11.51 5.49 -9.75
N LEU A 167 -12.41 6.16 -10.47
CA LEU A 167 -13.86 6.09 -10.24
C LEU A 167 -14.41 4.80 -10.83
N LYS A 168 -14.31 3.71 -10.06
CA LYS A 168 -14.83 2.38 -10.42
C LYS A 168 -15.86 1.93 -9.39
N GLU A 169 -16.77 1.03 -9.83
CA GLU A 169 -17.73 0.35 -8.96
C GLU A 169 -18.54 1.31 -8.08
N HIS A 170 -18.64 1.03 -6.78
CA HIS A 170 -19.41 1.84 -5.83
C HIS A 170 -18.96 3.31 -5.75
N ARG A 171 -17.69 3.62 -6.08
CA ARG A 171 -17.17 5.01 -6.04
C ARG A 171 -17.88 5.93 -7.04
N SER A 172 -18.30 5.39 -8.18
CA SER A 172 -19.06 6.14 -9.18
C SER A 172 -20.47 6.50 -8.68
N GLN A 173 -21.07 5.71 -7.79
CA GLN A 173 -22.37 6.01 -7.15
C GLN A 173 -22.24 7.24 -6.25
N TYR A 174 -21.22 7.33 -5.43
CA TYR A 174 -20.93 8.52 -4.61
C TYR A 174 -20.69 9.75 -5.47
N TYR A 175 -19.99 9.61 -6.60
CA TYR A 175 -19.77 10.73 -7.52
C TYR A 175 -21.06 11.23 -8.16
N GLN A 176 -21.98 10.33 -8.52
CA GLN A 176 -23.31 10.72 -9.04
C GLN A 176 -24.18 11.37 -7.97
N PHE A 177 -24.04 10.94 -6.71
CA PHE A 177 -24.82 11.50 -5.60
C PHE A 177 -24.33 12.87 -5.15
N TYR A 178 -23.02 13.10 -5.17
CA TYR A 178 -22.37 14.37 -4.84
C TYR A 178 -21.15 14.58 -5.75
N ASN A 179 -21.25 15.57 -6.64
CA ASN A 179 -20.15 15.89 -7.56
C ASN A 179 -18.94 16.47 -6.81
N PHE A 180 -17.79 15.79 -6.90
CA PHE A 180 -16.51 16.20 -6.33
C PHE A 180 -15.40 16.13 -7.39
N ASP A 181 -14.31 16.86 -7.18
CA ASP A 181 -13.15 16.75 -8.08
C ASP A 181 -12.49 15.38 -7.94
N TYR A 182 -12.18 14.71 -9.06
CA TYR A 182 -11.43 13.45 -8.98
C TYR A 182 -10.25 13.44 -9.95
N PHE A 183 -9.19 12.73 -9.54
CA PHE A 183 -7.93 12.65 -10.25
C PHE A 183 -7.42 11.22 -10.24
N SER A 184 -6.93 10.72 -11.38
CA SER A 184 -6.38 9.37 -11.51
C SER A 184 -4.89 9.34 -11.84
N ASP A 185 -4.27 10.52 -12.04
CA ASP A 185 -2.94 10.71 -12.59
C ASP A 185 -1.97 11.48 -11.68
N LYS A 186 -2.35 11.72 -10.41
CA LYS A 186 -1.50 12.46 -9.45
C LYS A 186 -0.81 11.50 -8.51
N TYR A 187 0.53 11.51 -8.55
CA TYR A 187 1.36 10.65 -7.74
C TYR A 187 2.41 11.45 -6.98
N ASN A 188 2.99 10.88 -5.94
CA ASN A 188 4.11 11.42 -5.19
C ASN A 188 3.89 12.89 -4.78
N ARG A 189 4.71 13.82 -5.26
CA ARG A 189 4.62 15.24 -4.91
C ARG A 189 3.34 15.90 -5.43
N ASP A 190 2.83 15.48 -6.58
CA ASP A 190 1.57 16.00 -7.12
C ASP A 190 0.37 15.55 -6.29
N HIS A 191 0.38 14.30 -5.81
CA HIS A 191 -0.58 13.83 -4.81
C HIS A 191 -0.52 14.67 -3.54
N CYS A 192 0.66 14.88 -2.99
CA CYS A 192 0.86 15.70 -1.79
C CYS A 192 0.36 17.12 -2.00
N LYS A 193 0.68 17.75 -3.14
CA LYS A 193 0.20 19.08 -3.51
C LYS A 193 -1.32 19.13 -3.60
N LEU A 194 -1.93 18.17 -4.30
CA LEU A 194 -3.39 18.06 -4.41
C LEU A 194 -4.07 17.97 -3.04
N VAL A 195 -3.57 17.11 -2.14
CA VAL A 195 -4.09 16.98 -0.78
C VAL A 195 -4.02 18.32 -0.03
N ASN A 196 -2.91 19.02 -0.14
CA ASN A 196 -2.74 20.33 0.50
C ASN A 196 -3.64 21.41 -0.12
N GLN A 197 -4.00 21.31 -1.40
CA GLN A 197 -4.91 22.23 -2.10
C GLN A 197 -6.39 21.92 -1.87
N THR A 198 -6.71 20.80 -1.23
CA THR A 198 -8.09 20.31 -1.02
C THR A 198 -8.54 20.58 0.41
N ARG A 199 -9.83 21.00 0.57
CA ARG A 199 -10.44 21.20 1.90
C ARG A 199 -10.84 19.86 2.54
N ILE A 200 -11.47 18.95 1.77
CA ILE A 200 -11.91 17.64 2.21
C ILE A 200 -11.37 16.59 1.24
N ASN A 201 -10.47 15.74 1.71
CA ASN A 201 -9.90 14.63 0.93
C ASN A 201 -10.69 13.35 1.22
N VAL A 202 -11.19 12.71 0.16
CA VAL A 202 -12.02 11.51 0.27
C VAL A 202 -11.18 10.25 0.08
N ASN A 203 -11.47 9.24 0.88
CA ASN A 203 -10.96 7.89 0.67
C ASN A 203 -12.10 6.87 0.63
N PHE A 204 -12.09 6.02 -0.38
CA PHE A 204 -12.95 4.85 -0.50
C PHE A 204 -12.12 3.58 -0.26
N THR A 205 -12.66 2.66 0.50
CA THR A 205 -12.00 1.39 0.83
C THR A 205 -12.34 0.29 -0.18
N ASN A 206 -11.60 -0.81 -0.16
CA ASN A 206 -11.93 -2.00 -0.92
C ASN A 206 -12.66 -2.99 0.00
N ASN A 207 -13.96 -3.10 -0.17
CA ASN A 207 -14.83 -4.02 0.60
C ASN A 207 -14.69 -3.91 2.13
N ARG A 208 -14.21 -2.76 2.64
CA ARG A 208 -13.94 -2.51 4.06
C ARG A 208 -12.90 -3.46 4.70
N GLU A 209 -12.22 -4.29 3.94
CA GLU A 209 -11.25 -5.27 4.44
C GLU A 209 -9.97 -4.63 5.01
N GLY A 210 -9.66 -3.43 4.55
CA GLY A 210 -8.53 -2.61 4.92
C GLY A 210 -8.54 -1.30 4.16
N THR A 211 -7.55 -0.46 4.39
CA THR A 211 -7.36 0.76 3.61
C THR A 211 -6.09 0.65 2.76
N SER A 212 -6.05 1.43 1.69
CA SER A 212 -4.82 1.61 0.91
C SER A 212 -3.92 2.68 1.55
N ASP A 213 -2.70 2.77 1.07
CA ASP A 213 -1.73 3.81 1.42
C ASP A 213 -2.26 5.25 1.28
N ARG A 214 -3.33 5.45 0.49
CA ARG A 214 -3.98 6.75 0.29
C ARG A 214 -4.41 7.41 1.59
N ALA A 215 -5.02 6.69 2.53
CA ALA A 215 -5.44 7.25 3.81
C ALA A 215 -4.24 7.79 4.60
N TYR A 216 -3.14 7.04 4.64
CA TYR A 216 -1.89 7.44 5.29
C TYR A 216 -1.24 8.64 4.58
N LYS A 217 -1.22 8.64 3.25
CA LYS A 217 -0.69 9.74 2.43
C LYS A 217 -1.47 11.04 2.61
N ILE A 218 -2.81 10.97 2.69
CA ILE A 218 -3.67 12.13 2.95
C ILE A 218 -3.35 12.72 4.32
N MET A 219 -3.40 11.91 5.37
CA MET A 219 -3.11 12.38 6.73
C MET A 219 -1.66 12.83 6.89
N GLY A 220 -0.69 12.10 6.29
CA GLY A 220 0.73 12.46 6.29
C GLY A 220 1.01 13.79 5.56
N SER A 221 0.17 14.16 4.60
CA SER A 221 0.20 15.48 3.94
C SER A 221 -0.55 16.57 4.72
N GLY A 222 -1.08 16.28 5.91
CA GLY A 222 -1.88 17.22 6.71
C GLY A 222 -3.28 17.47 6.16
N GLY A 223 -3.79 16.57 5.31
CA GLY A 223 -5.13 16.65 4.73
C GLY A 223 -6.22 16.23 5.73
N PHE A 224 -7.37 16.90 5.69
CA PHE A 224 -8.57 16.41 6.36
C PHE A 224 -9.10 15.19 5.59
N LEU A 225 -9.22 14.05 6.27
CA LEU A 225 -9.64 12.78 5.69
C LEU A 225 -11.10 12.50 6.01
N LEU A 226 -11.93 12.36 4.95
CA LEU A 226 -13.28 11.80 4.99
C LEU A 226 -13.25 10.42 4.33
N THR A 227 -13.56 9.34 5.06
CA THR A 227 -13.34 7.97 4.58
C THR A 227 -14.49 7.03 4.85
N GLU A 228 -14.65 6.02 4.00
CA GLU A 228 -15.38 4.82 4.39
C GLU A 228 -14.62 4.11 5.52
N PRO A 229 -15.33 3.42 6.44
CA PRO A 229 -14.68 2.62 7.46
C PRO A 229 -13.98 1.40 6.85
N TRP A 230 -12.98 0.88 7.58
CA TRP A 230 -12.36 -0.41 7.29
C TRP A 230 -12.20 -1.21 8.59
N ASP A 231 -12.00 -2.50 8.47
CA ASP A 231 -11.79 -3.39 9.61
C ASP A 231 -10.60 -2.93 10.46
N ASP A 232 -10.80 -2.93 11.77
CA ASP A 232 -9.82 -2.52 12.78
C ASP A 232 -9.37 -1.04 12.69
N LEU A 233 -10.08 -0.17 11.95
CA LEU A 233 -9.76 1.25 11.85
C LEU A 233 -9.53 1.88 13.23
N GLU A 234 -10.40 1.57 14.20
CA GLU A 234 -10.37 2.17 15.53
C GLU A 234 -9.17 1.72 16.40
N LYS A 235 -8.45 0.68 15.98
CA LYS A 235 -7.17 0.32 16.62
C LYS A 235 -6.06 1.29 16.26
N ASP A 236 -6.15 1.89 15.07
CA ASP A 236 -5.13 2.75 14.50
C ASP A 236 -5.45 4.23 14.66
N PHE A 237 -6.73 4.60 14.47
CA PHE A 237 -7.21 5.98 14.42
C PHE A 237 -8.51 6.14 15.23
N LYS A 238 -8.73 7.34 15.74
CA LYS A 238 -9.95 7.69 16.47
C LYS A 238 -10.91 8.45 15.54
N PRO A 239 -12.08 7.86 15.17
CA PRO A 239 -13.13 8.59 14.46
C PRO A 239 -13.51 9.89 15.18
N ASP A 240 -13.93 10.91 14.43
CA ASP A 240 -14.28 12.25 14.87
C ASP A 240 -13.15 13.04 15.54
N HIS A 241 -11.96 12.43 15.68
CA HIS A 241 -10.76 13.04 16.22
C HIS A 241 -9.62 13.11 15.19
N ASP A 242 -9.27 12.00 14.55
CA ASP A 242 -8.15 11.91 13.58
C ASP A 242 -8.63 11.97 12.13
N LEU A 243 -9.86 11.52 11.90
CA LEU A 243 -10.53 11.43 10.60
C LEU A 243 -12.05 11.39 10.78
N ILE A 244 -12.79 11.51 9.69
CA ILE A 244 -14.26 11.41 9.69
C ILE A 244 -14.68 10.21 8.85
N ILE A 245 -15.66 9.45 9.39
CA ILE A 245 -16.24 8.29 8.72
C ILE A 245 -17.59 8.64 8.11
N PHE A 246 -17.89 8.03 6.95
CA PHE A 246 -19.21 7.94 6.36
C PHE A 246 -19.52 6.49 5.97
N ASN A 247 -20.78 6.06 6.09
CA ASN A 247 -21.19 4.68 5.83
C ASN A 247 -22.04 4.52 4.56
N ASN A 248 -22.62 5.62 4.07
CA ASN A 248 -23.48 5.67 2.90
C ASN A 248 -23.47 7.06 2.26
N GLU A 249 -24.12 7.18 1.10
CA GLU A 249 -24.14 8.40 0.30
C GLU A 249 -24.79 9.58 1.04
N LYS A 250 -25.81 9.32 1.85
CA LYS A 250 -26.49 10.37 2.63
C LYS A 250 -25.52 10.95 3.67
N GLU A 251 -24.89 10.11 4.50
CA GLU A 251 -23.90 10.56 5.47
C GLU A 251 -22.70 11.23 4.79
N PHE A 252 -22.25 10.72 3.64
CA PHE A 252 -21.18 11.32 2.85
C PHE A 252 -21.49 12.81 2.53
N LYS A 253 -22.68 13.08 1.99
CA LYS A 253 -23.12 14.43 1.68
C LYS A 253 -23.26 15.31 2.93
N GLU A 254 -23.92 14.81 3.97
CA GLU A 254 -24.11 15.52 5.24
C GLU A 254 -22.78 15.93 5.87
N LYS A 255 -21.80 14.99 5.92
CA LYS A 255 -20.45 15.28 6.41
C LYS A 255 -19.71 16.31 5.58
N ILE A 256 -19.82 16.24 4.25
CA ILE A 256 -19.21 17.25 3.38
C ILE A 256 -19.81 18.65 3.69
N GLU A 257 -21.14 18.77 3.75
CA GLU A 257 -21.81 20.04 4.02
C GLU A 257 -21.47 20.60 5.41
N GLU A 258 -21.41 19.75 6.43
CA GLU A 258 -20.99 20.11 7.79
C GLU A 258 -19.56 20.66 7.80
N TYR A 259 -18.63 19.87 7.24
CA TYR A 259 -17.21 20.19 7.35
C TYR A 259 -16.75 21.27 6.35
N LEU A 260 -17.46 21.54 5.27
CA LEU A 260 -17.18 22.71 4.43
C LEU A 260 -17.47 24.03 5.16
N LYS A 261 -18.50 24.06 6.01
CA LYS A 261 -18.89 25.24 6.81
C LYS A 261 -17.97 25.44 8.03
N ASN A 262 -17.36 24.37 8.55
CA ASN A 262 -16.58 24.43 9.80
C ASN A 262 -15.08 24.21 9.57
N TRP A 263 -14.40 25.27 9.08
CA TRP A 263 -12.96 25.20 8.76
C TRP A 263 -12.07 24.94 9.99
N GLN A 264 -12.47 25.46 11.17
CA GLN A 264 -11.72 25.30 12.43
C GLN A 264 -11.70 23.82 12.86
N LYS A 265 -12.88 23.18 12.84
CA LYS A 265 -13.02 21.75 13.16
C LYS A 265 -12.24 20.87 12.17
N ARG A 266 -12.32 21.19 10.84
CA ARG A 266 -11.48 20.51 9.84
C ARG A 266 -9.99 20.61 10.13
N LYS A 267 -9.50 21.83 10.41
CA LYS A 267 -8.09 22.07 10.70
C LYS A 267 -7.63 21.29 11.95
N HIS A 268 -8.48 21.24 12.97
CA HIS A 268 -8.18 20.49 14.20
C HIS A 268 -8.06 18.99 13.94
N ILE A 269 -9.05 18.40 13.27
CA ILE A 269 -9.05 16.97 12.92
C ILE A 269 -7.87 16.62 12.01
N ALA A 270 -7.61 17.42 10.98
CA ALA A 270 -6.47 17.19 10.08
C ALA A 270 -5.12 17.22 10.83
N ARG A 271 -4.97 18.10 11.81
CA ARG A 271 -3.77 18.16 12.66
C ARG A 271 -3.63 16.91 13.56
N ASN A 272 -4.73 16.45 14.14
CA ASN A 272 -4.73 15.22 14.92
C ASN A 272 -4.37 14.02 14.08
N GLY A 273 -5.00 13.87 12.89
CA GLY A 273 -4.67 12.81 11.94
C GLY A 273 -3.20 12.84 11.51
N LEU A 274 -2.64 14.04 11.24
CA LEU A 274 -1.22 14.20 10.94
C LEU A 274 -0.32 13.72 12.09
N ASN A 275 -0.68 14.03 13.34
CA ASN A 275 0.10 13.57 14.50
C ASN A 275 0.00 12.05 14.67
N THR A 276 -1.19 11.49 14.56
CA THR A 276 -1.43 10.04 14.73
C THR A 276 -0.75 9.21 13.65
N VAL A 277 -0.76 9.70 12.39
CA VAL A 277 -0.22 8.94 11.25
C VAL A 277 1.31 8.84 11.24
N GLN A 278 2.03 9.66 11.99
CA GLN A 278 3.52 9.69 12.02
C GLN A 278 4.15 8.33 12.35
N LYS A 279 3.46 7.46 13.07
CA LYS A 279 3.91 6.10 13.39
C LYS A 279 3.75 5.11 12.23
N TYR A 280 3.07 5.49 11.15
CA TYR A 280 2.80 4.65 9.98
C TYR A 280 3.58 5.14 8.76
N THR A 281 4.89 5.11 8.83
CA THR A 281 5.76 5.45 7.69
C THR A 281 6.29 4.20 7.00
N VAL A 282 6.72 4.33 5.75
CA VAL A 282 7.42 3.25 5.05
C VAL A 282 8.72 2.83 5.75
N GLU A 283 9.33 3.73 6.53
CA GLU A 283 10.50 3.41 7.33
C GLU A 283 10.15 2.52 8.53
N GLU A 284 9.04 2.81 9.23
CA GLU A 284 8.56 1.94 10.32
C GLU A 284 8.09 0.58 9.78
N TRP A 285 7.48 0.55 8.58
CA TRP A 285 7.17 -0.69 7.87
C TRP A 285 8.44 -1.52 7.62
N ALA A 286 9.49 -0.93 7.08
CA ALA A 286 10.75 -1.61 6.81
C ALA A 286 11.44 -2.11 8.10
N LYS A 287 11.49 -1.27 9.14
CA LYS A 287 12.02 -1.65 10.47
C LYS A 287 11.26 -2.83 11.06
N PHE A 288 9.92 -2.83 10.94
CA PHE A 288 9.10 -3.92 11.44
C PHE A 288 9.43 -5.24 10.72
N ILE A 289 9.49 -5.25 9.38
CA ILE A 289 9.87 -6.43 8.61
C ILE A 289 11.24 -6.94 9.04
N ILE A 290 12.26 -6.08 9.08
CA ILE A 290 13.62 -6.44 9.49
C ILE A 290 13.60 -7.06 10.88
N LYS A 291 12.93 -6.45 11.84
CA LYS A 291 12.82 -6.98 13.20
C LYS A 291 12.25 -8.40 13.23
N GLN A 292 11.17 -8.67 12.48
CA GLN A 292 10.54 -9.99 12.49
C GLN A 292 11.40 -11.06 11.82
N VAL A 293 12.16 -10.71 10.79
CA VAL A 293 13.00 -11.71 10.09
C VAL A 293 14.36 -11.96 10.76
N THR A 294 14.75 -11.12 11.72
CA THR A 294 16.00 -11.27 12.48
C THR A 294 15.82 -11.87 13.87
N LEU A 295 14.58 -12.05 14.33
CA LEU A 295 14.20 -12.77 15.55
C LEU A 295 14.09 -14.28 15.30
#